data_75660154b10ed16ae0e624a58316283e
#
_entry.id   75660154b10ed16ae0e624a58316283e
#
_cell.length_a   1.000
_cell.length_b   1.000
_cell.length_c   1.000
_cell.angle_alpha   90.00
_cell.angle_beta   90.00
_cell.angle_gamma   90.00
#
_symmetry.space_group_name_H-M   'P 1'
#
loop_
_entity.id
_entity.type
_entity.pdbx_description
1 polymer ?
#
loop_
_entity_poly.entity_id
_entity_poly.type
_entity_poly.pdbx_seq_one_letter_code
_entity_poly.pdbx_strand_id
1 'polypeptide(L)'
;MSSDGSVFTSDNLDEYLKEIAKEYRKMGGKFMPAEIILIGGAAVIANYGFREMTTDIDAIIHASSAMKDAINVVGDRHNLQNGWLNTDFLRTSSYSSKLEQYSTYYRTFGGVMSVRTIRAEYLIAMKLRSGRLYKNDRSDIAGILAEHEKRGEPISMNRIDQAIINLYGGWEQIPESSQTFLREIIEGGKYQDEYGIVRQEEVNNKKM
;
A
#
# COMPACT_ATOMS: atom_id res chain seq x y z
N MET A 1 10.71 -11.73 26.03
CA MET A 1 9.37 -11.23 25.65
C MET A 1 9.41 -10.98 24.16
N SER A 2 8.77 -11.84 23.38
CA SER A 2 8.66 -11.67 21.94
C SER A 2 7.91 -10.37 21.67
N SER A 3 8.53 -9.43 20.96
CA SER A 3 7.82 -8.28 20.37
C SER A 3 6.96 -8.85 19.25
N ASP A 4 5.73 -9.20 19.59
CA ASP A 4 4.71 -9.48 18.59
C ASP A 4 4.49 -8.15 17.85
N GLY A 5 5.07 -8.04 16.66
CA GLY A 5 4.99 -6.82 15.86
C GLY A 5 3.52 -6.52 15.58
N SER A 6 3.14 -5.24 15.69
CA SER A 6 1.80 -4.80 15.35
C SER A 6 1.40 -5.30 13.97
N VAL A 7 0.20 -5.84 13.85
CA VAL A 7 -0.33 -6.41 12.61
C VAL A 7 -1.58 -5.63 12.21
N PHE A 8 -1.58 -5.11 10.98
CA PHE A 8 -2.70 -4.39 10.39
C PHE A 8 -3.39 -5.28 9.37
N THR A 9 -4.70 -5.40 9.51
CA THR A 9 -5.60 -6.20 8.67
C THR A 9 -6.70 -5.32 8.11
N SER A 10 -7.50 -5.82 7.15
CA SER A 10 -8.70 -5.12 6.68
C SER A 10 -9.66 -4.76 7.81
N ASP A 11 -9.74 -5.62 8.84
CA ASP A 11 -10.70 -5.45 9.93
C ASP A 11 -10.32 -4.33 10.89
N ASN A 12 -9.01 -4.15 11.18
CA ASN A 12 -8.55 -3.17 12.16
C ASN A 12 -8.01 -1.86 11.56
N LEU A 13 -7.68 -1.82 10.27
CA LEU A 13 -7.15 -0.63 9.61
C LEU A 13 -8.12 0.56 9.74
N ASP A 14 -9.39 0.34 9.43
CA ASP A 14 -10.41 1.37 9.52
C ASP A 14 -10.65 1.87 10.97
N GLU A 15 -10.51 0.99 11.95
CA GLU A 15 -10.63 1.35 13.36
C GLU A 15 -9.51 2.29 13.78
N TYR A 16 -8.26 1.98 13.44
CA TYR A 16 -7.12 2.86 13.72
C TYR A 16 -7.25 4.20 13.00
N LEU A 17 -7.64 4.23 11.73
CA LEU A 17 -7.87 5.47 10.98
C LEU A 17 -8.99 6.32 11.61
N LYS A 18 -10.06 5.69 12.07
CA LYS A 18 -11.16 6.35 12.79
C LYS A 18 -10.70 6.95 14.12
N GLU A 19 -9.87 6.23 14.87
CA GLU A 19 -9.32 6.75 16.12
C GLU A 19 -8.35 7.92 15.89
N ILE A 20 -7.48 7.84 14.89
CA ILE A 20 -6.62 8.97 14.50
C ILE A 20 -7.48 10.21 14.17
N ALA A 21 -8.51 10.05 13.35
CA ALA A 21 -9.37 11.16 12.97
C ALA A 21 -10.08 11.78 14.20
N LYS A 22 -10.47 10.94 15.18
CA LYS A 22 -11.08 11.40 16.44
C LYS A 22 -10.08 12.21 17.27
N GLU A 23 -8.85 11.74 17.45
CA GLU A 23 -7.82 12.47 18.20
C GLU A 23 -7.39 13.75 17.47
N TYR A 24 -7.16 13.68 16.16
CA TYR A 24 -6.83 14.82 15.32
C TYR A 24 -7.88 15.94 15.42
N ARG A 25 -9.17 15.56 15.38
CA ARG A 25 -10.28 16.52 15.56
C ARG A 25 -10.25 17.23 16.91
N LYS A 26 -9.90 16.53 17.99
CA LYS A 26 -9.75 17.13 19.34
C LYS A 26 -8.60 18.14 19.39
N MET A 27 -7.55 17.89 18.66
CA MET A 27 -6.34 18.73 18.60
C MET A 27 -6.46 19.90 17.60
N GLY A 28 -7.67 20.28 17.20
CA GLY A 28 -7.92 21.41 16.30
C GLY A 28 -8.07 21.06 14.84
N GLY A 29 -7.96 19.78 14.46
CA GLY A 29 -8.12 19.31 13.06
C GLY A 29 -9.48 19.61 12.42
N LYS A 30 -10.50 19.98 13.23
CA LYS A 30 -11.80 20.43 12.74
C LYS A 30 -11.68 21.63 11.77
N PHE A 31 -10.70 22.49 11.98
CA PHE A 31 -10.46 23.69 11.15
C PHE A 31 -9.36 23.52 10.11
N MET A 32 -8.67 22.39 10.13
CA MET A 32 -7.55 22.04 9.23
C MET A 32 -7.75 20.62 8.72
N PRO A 33 -8.63 20.40 7.72
CA PRO A 33 -8.85 19.06 7.18
C PRO A 33 -7.54 18.40 6.75
N ALA A 34 -7.45 17.08 6.94
CA ALA A 34 -6.30 16.28 6.58
C ALA A 34 -6.60 15.35 5.41
N GLU A 35 -5.57 15.00 4.65
CA GLU A 35 -5.61 13.93 3.67
C GLU A 35 -4.48 12.92 3.97
N ILE A 36 -4.82 11.64 3.94
CA ILE A 36 -3.88 10.51 4.05
C ILE A 36 -4.04 9.65 2.80
N ILE A 37 -2.93 9.40 2.11
CA ILE A 37 -2.90 8.52 0.94
C ILE A 37 -2.16 7.25 1.34
N LEU A 38 -2.89 6.14 1.52
CA LEU A 38 -2.31 4.85 1.86
C LEU A 38 -1.51 4.29 0.68
N ILE A 39 -0.36 3.71 0.99
CA ILE A 39 0.58 3.17 0.02
C ILE A 39 0.93 1.72 0.38
N GLY A 40 1.58 1.03 -0.52
CA GLY A 40 2.18 -0.28 -0.26
C GLY A 40 1.18 -1.32 0.24
N GLY A 41 1.55 -2.00 1.34
CA GLY A 41 0.74 -3.04 1.95
C GLY A 41 -0.60 -2.56 2.47
N ALA A 42 -0.64 -1.37 3.07
CA ALA A 42 -1.86 -0.77 3.59
C ALA A 42 -2.88 -0.46 2.48
N ALA A 43 -2.42 0.05 1.32
CA ALA A 43 -3.29 0.27 0.16
C ALA A 43 -3.84 -1.05 -0.40
N VAL A 44 -3.03 -2.12 -0.41
CA VAL A 44 -3.48 -3.45 -0.85
C VAL A 44 -4.56 -3.98 0.11
N ILE A 45 -4.35 -3.90 1.41
CA ILE A 45 -5.34 -4.34 2.42
C ILE A 45 -6.65 -3.55 2.33
N ALA A 46 -6.56 -2.23 2.13
CA ALA A 46 -7.74 -1.37 2.02
C ALA A 46 -8.61 -1.69 0.79
N ASN A 47 -7.98 -2.13 -0.32
CA ASN A 47 -8.66 -2.34 -1.60
C ASN A 47 -9.01 -3.80 -1.90
N TYR A 48 -8.29 -4.77 -1.29
CA TYR A 48 -8.33 -6.17 -1.68
C TYR A 48 -8.32 -7.12 -0.48
N GLY A 49 -9.12 -8.17 -0.56
CA GLY A 49 -9.25 -9.18 0.50
C GLY A 49 -8.20 -10.30 0.48
N PHE A 50 -7.35 -10.38 -0.54
CA PHE A 50 -6.38 -11.48 -0.66
C PHE A 50 -5.17 -11.33 0.27
N ARG A 51 -4.84 -10.12 0.67
CA ARG A 51 -3.74 -9.85 1.60
C ARG A 51 -4.25 -9.81 3.03
N GLU A 52 -3.76 -10.70 3.87
CA GLU A 52 -4.21 -10.84 5.24
C GLU A 52 -3.74 -9.70 6.14
N MET A 53 -2.45 -9.27 5.99
CA MET A 53 -1.85 -8.31 6.91
C MET A 53 -0.65 -7.52 6.34
N THR A 54 -0.36 -6.41 7.03
CA THR A 54 0.91 -5.69 6.94
C THR A 54 1.41 -5.34 8.35
N THR A 55 2.70 -5.08 8.51
CA THR A 55 3.34 -4.73 9.79
C THR A 55 3.45 -3.23 10.03
N ASP A 56 3.24 -2.44 8.98
CA ASP A 56 3.34 -0.99 8.97
C ASP A 56 2.31 -0.38 8.01
N ILE A 57 2.00 0.88 8.21
CA ILE A 57 1.15 1.67 7.33
C ILE A 57 2.00 2.78 6.72
N ASP A 58 2.45 2.57 5.49
CA ASP A 58 3.09 3.61 4.68
C ASP A 58 2.04 4.55 4.11
N ALA A 59 2.25 5.86 4.24
CA ALA A 59 1.32 6.87 3.73
C ALA A 59 2.01 8.16 3.29
N ILE A 60 1.34 8.90 2.40
CA ILE A 60 1.60 10.33 2.20
C ILE A 60 0.58 11.08 3.06
N ILE A 61 1.04 12.05 3.85
CA ILE A 61 0.21 12.74 4.84
C ILE A 61 0.25 14.24 4.58
N HIS A 62 -0.89 14.80 4.24
CA HIS A 62 -1.14 16.23 4.15
C HIS A 62 -2.00 16.68 5.32
N ALA A 63 -1.37 17.19 6.37
CA ALA A 63 -2.05 17.59 7.60
C ALA A 63 -1.22 18.61 8.40
N SER A 64 -1.85 19.23 9.40
CA SER A 64 -1.12 20.01 10.38
C SER A 64 -0.25 19.13 11.28
N SER A 65 0.66 19.75 12.04
CA SER A 65 1.54 19.05 12.99
C SER A 65 0.78 18.21 14.04
N ALA A 66 -0.45 18.60 14.37
CA ALA A 66 -1.33 17.86 15.29
C ALA A 66 -1.62 16.41 14.82
N MET A 67 -1.46 16.12 13.54
CA MET A 67 -1.62 14.75 13.01
C MET A 67 -0.59 13.80 13.60
N LYS A 68 0.65 14.22 13.73
CA LYS A 68 1.71 13.41 14.33
C LYS A 68 1.37 13.05 15.79
N ASP A 69 0.86 14.00 16.53
CA ASP A 69 0.46 13.78 17.94
C ASP A 69 -0.75 12.84 18.01
N ALA A 70 -1.72 12.98 17.12
CA ALA A 70 -2.87 12.08 17.03
C ALA A 70 -2.44 10.63 16.72
N ILE A 71 -1.50 10.43 15.78
CA ILE A 71 -0.94 9.12 15.46
C ILE A 71 -0.22 8.52 16.68
N ASN A 72 0.60 9.30 17.38
CA ASN A 72 1.32 8.84 18.57
C ASN A 72 0.34 8.43 19.68
N VAL A 73 -0.69 9.24 19.98
CA VAL A 73 -1.69 8.93 21.03
C VAL A 73 -2.42 7.61 20.73
N VAL A 74 -2.75 7.35 19.47
CA VAL A 74 -3.35 6.07 19.07
C VAL A 74 -2.34 4.94 19.20
N GLY A 75 -1.10 5.15 18.76
CA GLY A 75 -0.02 4.17 18.91
C GLY A 75 0.21 3.77 20.37
N ASP A 76 0.32 4.74 21.27
CA ASP A 76 0.53 4.52 22.72
C ASP A 76 -0.65 3.75 23.35
N ARG A 77 -1.89 4.10 22.96
CA ARG A 77 -3.11 3.43 23.45
C ARG A 77 -3.15 1.94 23.12
N HIS A 78 -2.67 1.59 21.95
CA HIS A 78 -2.71 0.21 21.42
C HIS A 78 -1.36 -0.51 21.52
N ASN A 79 -0.36 0.07 22.17
CA ASN A 79 1.01 -0.44 22.25
C ASN A 79 1.61 -0.76 20.85
N LEU A 80 1.32 0.09 19.86
CA LEU A 80 1.87 -0.03 18.53
C LEU A 80 3.33 0.46 18.51
N GLN A 81 4.13 -0.11 17.61
CA GLN A 81 5.52 0.31 17.47
C GLN A 81 5.61 1.77 17.00
N ASN A 82 6.65 2.50 17.43
CA ASN A 82 6.92 3.83 16.90
C ASN A 82 7.07 3.76 15.36
N GLY A 83 6.38 4.68 14.66
CA GLY A 83 6.37 4.68 13.21
C GLY A 83 5.43 3.65 12.57
N TRP A 84 4.50 3.09 13.33
CA TRP A 84 3.49 2.16 12.81
C TRP A 84 2.67 2.73 11.64
N LEU A 85 2.44 4.03 11.65
CA LEU A 85 1.99 4.81 10.50
C LEU A 85 3.06 5.86 10.22
N ASN A 86 3.66 5.82 9.02
CA ASN A 86 4.85 6.58 8.72
C ASN A 86 4.87 7.08 7.27
N THR A 87 5.85 7.92 6.97
CA THR A 87 6.11 8.49 5.65
C THR A 87 7.46 8.02 5.07
N ASP A 88 8.05 6.95 5.59
CA ASP A 88 9.39 6.48 5.20
C ASP A 88 9.46 6.04 3.74
N PHE A 89 8.33 5.64 3.17
CA PHE A 89 8.19 5.38 1.75
C PHE A 89 8.70 6.53 0.86
N LEU A 90 8.56 7.79 1.29
CA LEU A 90 9.02 8.97 0.54
C LEU A 90 10.54 8.97 0.26
N ARG A 91 11.30 8.14 0.97
CA ARG A 91 12.76 8.01 0.83
C ARG A 91 13.18 6.79 0.01
N THR A 92 12.22 6.01 -0.49
CA THR A 92 12.51 4.79 -1.25
C THR A 92 12.63 5.07 -2.75
N SER A 93 13.28 4.16 -3.48
CA SER A 93 13.36 4.24 -4.95
C SER A 93 12.01 4.07 -5.66
N SER A 94 11.01 3.54 -4.97
CA SER A 94 9.65 3.37 -5.50
C SER A 94 8.80 4.63 -5.39
N TYR A 95 9.25 5.63 -4.65
CA TYR A 95 8.55 6.91 -4.56
C TYR A 95 8.66 7.72 -5.85
N SER A 96 7.57 8.36 -6.22
CA SER A 96 7.50 9.40 -7.24
C SER A 96 6.56 10.51 -6.75
N SER A 97 6.97 11.76 -6.88
CA SER A 97 6.14 12.92 -6.51
C SER A 97 4.83 13.02 -7.31
N LYS A 98 4.74 12.30 -8.43
CA LYS A 98 3.54 12.22 -9.25
C LYS A 98 2.50 11.22 -8.70
N LEU A 99 2.88 10.40 -7.72
CA LEU A 99 2.05 9.28 -7.23
C LEU A 99 0.70 9.74 -6.69
N GLU A 100 0.66 10.86 -5.99
CA GLU A 100 -0.56 11.41 -5.39
C GLU A 100 -1.67 11.66 -6.43
N GLN A 101 -1.32 12.07 -7.64
CA GLN A 101 -2.27 12.33 -8.74
C GLN A 101 -3.01 11.07 -9.17
N TYR A 102 -2.46 9.90 -8.88
CA TYR A 102 -2.99 8.59 -9.25
C TYR A 102 -3.62 7.87 -8.07
N SER A 103 -4.00 8.62 -7.05
CA SER A 103 -4.79 8.12 -5.93
C SER A 103 -6.29 8.22 -6.20
N THR A 104 -7.06 7.38 -5.51
CA THR A 104 -8.52 7.38 -5.54
C THR A 104 -9.08 7.48 -4.13
N TYR A 105 -10.27 8.05 -4.00
CA TYR A 105 -10.96 8.16 -2.72
C TYR A 105 -11.25 6.78 -2.13
N TYR A 106 -10.95 6.61 -0.86
CA TYR A 106 -11.31 5.43 -0.09
C TYR A 106 -12.45 5.74 0.89
N ARG A 107 -12.20 6.59 1.87
CA ARG A 107 -13.18 6.92 2.92
C ARG A 107 -12.83 8.22 3.63
N THR A 108 -13.84 8.90 4.23
CA THR A 108 -13.62 10.03 5.14
C THR A 108 -13.93 9.61 6.57
N PHE A 109 -13.00 9.89 7.48
CA PHE A 109 -13.11 9.60 8.90
C PHE A 109 -13.33 10.88 9.71
N GLY A 110 -14.28 10.83 10.67
CA GLY A 110 -14.58 11.91 11.59
C GLY A 110 -14.98 13.24 10.94
N GLY A 111 -15.25 13.26 9.63
CA GLY A 111 -15.55 14.48 8.85
C GLY A 111 -14.36 15.45 8.71
N VAL A 112 -13.13 15.02 9.08
CA VAL A 112 -11.92 15.88 9.09
C VAL A 112 -10.73 15.25 8.37
N MET A 113 -10.76 13.94 8.12
CA MET A 113 -9.65 13.21 7.51
C MET A 113 -10.13 12.41 6.31
N SER A 114 -9.76 12.86 5.11
CA SER A 114 -9.97 12.12 3.86
C SER A 114 -8.87 11.09 3.70
N VAL A 115 -9.23 9.85 3.43
CA VAL A 115 -8.29 8.78 3.12
C VAL A 115 -8.45 8.37 1.67
N ARG A 116 -7.33 8.20 1.00
CA ARG A 116 -7.20 7.77 -0.40
C ARG A 116 -6.29 6.57 -0.48
N THR A 117 -6.36 5.83 -1.57
CA THR A 117 -5.46 4.73 -1.90
C THR A 117 -4.90 4.91 -3.31
N ILE A 118 -3.79 4.26 -3.62
CA ILE A 118 -3.22 4.31 -4.97
C ILE A 118 -3.98 3.36 -5.88
N ARG A 119 -4.25 3.79 -7.12
CA ARG A 119 -4.90 2.95 -8.15
C ARG A 119 -4.06 1.72 -8.48
N ALA A 120 -4.72 0.64 -8.85
CA ALA A 120 -4.15 -0.70 -9.04
C ALA A 120 -2.90 -0.73 -9.94
N GLU A 121 -2.97 -0.16 -11.13
CA GLU A 121 -1.86 -0.12 -12.09
C GLU A 121 -0.63 0.62 -11.56
N TYR A 122 -0.83 1.63 -10.71
CA TYR A 122 0.24 2.39 -10.07
C TYR A 122 0.81 1.65 -8.85
N LEU A 123 -0.01 0.90 -8.10
CA LEU A 123 0.49 -0.02 -7.07
C LEU A 123 1.37 -1.10 -7.69
N ILE A 124 0.97 -1.67 -8.83
CA ILE A 124 1.78 -2.64 -9.58
C ILE A 124 3.11 -1.99 -9.99
N ALA A 125 3.08 -0.80 -10.61
CA ALA A 125 4.30 -0.11 -11.03
C ALA A 125 5.27 0.15 -9.86
N MET A 126 4.76 0.55 -8.68
CA MET A 126 5.57 0.73 -7.47
C MET A 126 6.20 -0.58 -6.99
N LYS A 127 5.45 -1.66 -7.00
CA LYS A 127 5.90 -2.99 -6.60
C LYS A 127 6.98 -3.53 -7.56
N LEU A 128 6.80 -3.33 -8.86
CA LEU A 128 7.80 -3.65 -9.87
C LEU A 128 9.10 -2.85 -9.67
N ARG A 129 8.98 -1.55 -9.38
CA ARG A 129 10.15 -0.69 -9.13
C ARG A 129 10.90 -1.10 -7.86
N SER A 130 10.19 -1.54 -6.83
CA SER A 130 10.77 -2.04 -5.58
C SER A 130 11.54 -3.34 -5.79
N GLY A 131 10.95 -4.31 -6.50
CA GLY A 131 11.58 -5.57 -6.90
C GLY A 131 12.12 -6.44 -5.77
N ARG A 132 11.59 -6.30 -4.55
CA ARG A 132 12.10 -7.01 -3.36
C ARG A 132 11.60 -8.45 -3.32
N LEU A 133 12.52 -9.40 -3.37
CA LEU A 133 12.21 -10.84 -3.35
C LEU A 133 11.76 -11.37 -1.98
N TYR A 134 12.12 -10.66 -0.89
CA TYR A 134 11.81 -11.04 0.49
C TYR A 134 10.58 -10.35 1.09
N LYS A 135 9.92 -9.52 0.31
CA LYS A 135 8.65 -8.84 0.67
C LYS A 135 7.50 -9.45 -0.16
N ASN A 136 6.30 -8.92 0.02
CA ASN A 136 5.11 -9.40 -0.69
C ASN A 136 4.92 -8.71 -2.05
N ASP A 137 5.99 -8.20 -2.69
CA ASP A 137 5.83 -7.38 -3.89
C ASP A 137 5.29 -8.18 -5.07
N ARG A 138 5.79 -9.40 -5.29
CA ARG A 138 5.33 -10.27 -6.38
C ARG A 138 3.94 -10.82 -6.11
N SER A 139 3.66 -11.33 -4.92
CA SER A 139 2.34 -11.82 -4.56
C SER A 139 1.28 -10.71 -4.57
N ASP A 140 1.63 -9.49 -4.15
CA ASP A 140 0.72 -8.35 -4.26
C ASP A 140 0.38 -8.04 -5.73
N ILE A 141 1.35 -8.09 -6.66
CA ILE A 141 1.10 -7.90 -8.10
C ILE A 141 0.15 -8.99 -8.62
N ALA A 142 0.47 -10.26 -8.37
CA ALA A 142 -0.35 -11.39 -8.81
C ALA A 142 -1.78 -11.32 -8.23
N GLY A 143 -1.91 -11.01 -6.95
CA GLY A 143 -3.20 -10.87 -6.28
C GLY A 143 -4.03 -9.71 -6.81
N ILE A 144 -3.42 -8.55 -7.11
CA ILE A 144 -4.12 -7.41 -7.73
C ILE A 144 -4.64 -7.79 -9.11
N LEU A 145 -3.82 -8.44 -9.95
CA LEU A 145 -4.21 -8.89 -11.28
C LEU A 145 -5.37 -9.90 -11.21
N ALA A 146 -5.27 -10.89 -10.31
CA ALA A 146 -6.32 -11.90 -10.09
C ALA A 146 -7.66 -11.29 -9.66
N GLU A 147 -7.62 -10.35 -8.70
CA GLU A 147 -8.84 -9.68 -8.22
C GLU A 147 -9.51 -8.82 -9.30
N HIS A 148 -8.73 -8.13 -10.12
CA HIS A 148 -9.27 -7.34 -11.22
C HIS A 148 -9.84 -8.22 -12.34
N GLU A 149 -9.20 -9.35 -12.66
CA GLU A 149 -9.75 -10.33 -13.58
C GLU A 149 -11.08 -10.89 -13.08
N LYS A 150 -11.15 -11.30 -11.81
CA LYS A 150 -12.36 -11.79 -11.16
C LYS A 150 -13.51 -10.80 -11.16
N ARG A 151 -13.21 -9.50 -11.06
CA ARG A 151 -14.20 -8.41 -11.13
C ARG A 151 -14.66 -8.09 -12.56
N GLY A 152 -14.06 -8.71 -13.59
CA GLY A 152 -14.33 -8.40 -14.99
C GLY A 152 -13.71 -7.09 -15.47
N GLU A 153 -12.74 -6.56 -14.75
CA GLU A 153 -12.01 -5.31 -15.05
C GLU A 153 -10.50 -5.58 -15.18
N PRO A 154 -10.05 -6.45 -16.08
CA PRO A 154 -8.65 -6.86 -16.14
C PRO A 154 -7.72 -5.67 -16.39
N ILE A 155 -6.57 -5.69 -15.73
CA ILE A 155 -5.53 -4.68 -15.91
C ILE A 155 -4.66 -5.10 -17.08
N SER A 156 -4.75 -4.35 -18.18
CA SER A 156 -3.97 -4.63 -19.37
C SER A 156 -2.49 -4.20 -19.21
N MET A 157 -1.60 -4.82 -19.99
CA MET A 157 -0.20 -4.43 -20.05
C MET A 157 -0.03 -2.94 -20.39
N ASN A 158 -0.87 -2.38 -21.29
CA ASN A 158 -0.84 -0.96 -21.63
C ASN A 158 -1.13 -0.04 -20.43
N ARG A 159 -2.00 -0.44 -19.50
CA ARG A 159 -2.26 0.35 -18.27
C ARG A 159 -1.05 0.33 -17.35
N ILE A 160 -0.37 -0.79 -17.23
CA ILE A 160 0.86 -0.93 -16.42
C ILE A 160 2.00 -0.13 -17.05
N ASP A 161 2.18 -0.24 -18.37
CA ASP A 161 3.15 0.52 -19.15
C ASP A 161 2.97 2.03 -18.94
N GLN A 162 1.75 2.52 -19.09
CA GLN A 162 1.45 3.93 -18.88
C GLN A 162 1.71 4.37 -17.43
N ALA A 163 1.44 3.50 -16.45
CA ALA A 163 1.72 3.82 -15.04
C ALA A 163 3.23 3.91 -14.79
N ILE A 164 4.04 3.02 -15.36
CA ILE A 164 5.50 3.06 -15.27
C ILE A 164 6.07 4.32 -15.92
N ILE A 165 5.62 4.65 -17.13
CA ILE A 165 6.03 5.88 -17.83
C ILE A 165 5.67 7.11 -17.01
N ASN A 166 4.45 7.18 -16.49
CA ASN A 166 3.97 8.31 -15.70
C ASN A 166 4.77 8.52 -14.42
N LEU A 167 5.12 7.45 -13.71
CA LEU A 167 5.83 7.54 -12.43
C LEU A 167 7.33 7.69 -12.60
N TYR A 168 7.92 6.95 -13.55
CA TYR A 168 9.37 6.73 -13.58
C TYR A 168 10.02 7.12 -14.92
N GLY A 169 9.24 7.47 -15.93
CA GLY A 169 9.74 7.86 -17.25
C GLY A 169 9.92 6.71 -18.23
N GLY A 170 10.10 5.47 -17.77
CA GLY A 170 10.25 4.30 -18.61
C GLY A 170 10.68 3.04 -17.88
N TRP A 171 10.78 1.95 -18.63
CA TRP A 171 11.10 0.61 -18.14
C TRP A 171 12.55 0.45 -17.66
N GLU A 172 13.45 1.30 -18.11
CA GLU A 172 14.87 1.32 -17.68
C GLU A 172 15.02 1.55 -16.17
N GLN A 173 13.97 2.08 -15.52
CA GLN A 173 13.93 2.28 -14.09
C GLN A 173 13.44 1.04 -13.32
N ILE A 174 12.93 0.03 -14.00
CA ILE A 174 12.38 -1.19 -13.41
C ILE A 174 13.45 -2.30 -13.45
N PRO A 175 13.73 -2.98 -12.31
CA PRO A 175 14.66 -4.12 -12.31
C PRO A 175 14.29 -5.19 -13.32
N GLU A 176 15.28 -5.76 -14.02
CA GLU A 176 15.07 -6.76 -15.06
C GLU A 176 14.29 -8.00 -14.55
N SER A 177 14.58 -8.43 -13.31
CA SER A 177 13.86 -9.54 -12.67
C SER A 177 12.37 -9.25 -12.47
N SER A 178 12.01 -7.98 -12.22
CA SER A 178 10.61 -7.56 -12.11
C SER A 178 9.92 -7.49 -13.48
N GLN A 179 10.66 -7.06 -14.51
CA GLN A 179 10.14 -7.05 -15.89
C GLN A 179 9.87 -8.48 -16.39
N THR A 180 10.82 -9.40 -16.14
CA THR A 180 10.66 -10.82 -16.50
C THR A 180 9.47 -11.43 -15.77
N PHE A 181 9.36 -11.25 -14.46
CA PHE A 181 8.22 -11.72 -13.67
C PHE A 181 6.88 -11.21 -14.21
N LEU A 182 6.76 -9.90 -14.50
CA LEU A 182 5.51 -9.35 -15.02
C LEU A 182 5.16 -9.95 -16.38
N ARG A 183 6.14 -10.12 -17.27
CA ARG A 183 5.91 -10.70 -18.60
C ARG A 183 5.40 -12.13 -18.47
N GLU A 184 6.06 -12.96 -17.68
CA GLU A 184 5.68 -14.35 -17.44
C GLU A 184 4.26 -14.48 -16.87
N ILE A 185 3.89 -13.67 -15.87
CA ILE A 185 2.57 -13.74 -15.28
C ILE A 185 1.46 -13.26 -16.23
N ILE A 186 1.72 -12.22 -17.03
CA ILE A 186 0.74 -11.73 -18.03
C ILE A 186 0.57 -12.74 -19.16
N GLU A 187 1.66 -13.33 -19.69
CA GLU A 187 1.61 -14.34 -20.73
C GLU A 187 0.95 -15.64 -20.26
N GLY A 188 1.18 -16.03 -19.01
CA GLY A 188 0.59 -17.21 -18.38
C GLY A 188 -0.91 -17.09 -18.15
N GLY A 189 -1.41 -15.90 -17.83
CA GLY A 189 -2.83 -15.60 -17.64
C GLY A 189 -3.49 -16.37 -16.48
N LYS A 190 -2.71 -16.97 -15.56
CA LYS A 190 -3.19 -17.75 -14.41
C LYS A 190 -2.89 -17.06 -13.08
N TYR A 191 -3.35 -15.83 -12.96
CA TYR A 191 -2.98 -14.94 -11.86
C TYR A 191 -3.25 -15.51 -10.46
N GLN A 192 -4.36 -16.26 -10.29
CA GLN A 192 -4.71 -16.86 -9.01
C GLN A 192 -3.77 -18.01 -8.62
N ASP A 193 -3.35 -18.83 -9.59
CA ASP A 193 -2.40 -19.93 -9.36
C ASP A 193 -1.01 -19.35 -9.04
N GLU A 194 -0.58 -18.34 -9.82
CA GLU A 194 0.68 -17.63 -9.62
C GLU A 194 0.74 -16.93 -8.26
N TYR A 195 -0.37 -16.33 -7.81
CA TYR A 195 -0.44 -15.77 -6.46
C TYR A 195 -0.08 -16.80 -5.39
N GLY A 196 -0.64 -18.01 -5.48
CA GLY A 196 -0.37 -19.09 -4.53
C GLY A 196 1.09 -19.53 -4.52
N ILE A 197 1.69 -19.69 -5.71
CA ILE A 197 3.09 -20.10 -5.89
C ILE A 197 4.02 -19.05 -5.30
N VAL A 198 3.88 -17.80 -5.77
CA VAL A 198 4.77 -16.69 -5.36
C VAL A 198 4.65 -16.40 -3.88
N ARG A 199 3.44 -16.48 -3.32
CA ARG A 199 3.21 -16.30 -1.89
C ARG A 199 3.98 -17.32 -1.05
N GLN A 200 4.00 -18.57 -1.49
CA GLN A 200 4.75 -19.64 -0.81
C GLN A 200 6.26 -19.41 -0.90
N GLU A 201 6.77 -18.96 -2.04
CA GLU A 201 8.20 -18.62 -2.22
C GLU A 201 8.62 -17.48 -1.30
N GLU A 202 7.83 -16.40 -1.22
CA GLU A 202 8.10 -15.26 -0.35
C GLU A 202 8.11 -15.64 1.14
N VAL A 203 7.23 -16.57 1.56
CA VAL A 203 7.22 -17.09 2.93
C VAL A 203 8.50 -17.90 3.22
N ASN A 204 8.96 -18.69 2.27
CA ASN A 204 10.18 -19.47 2.41
C ASN A 204 11.44 -18.57 2.47
N ASN A 205 11.49 -17.53 1.63
CA ASN A 205 12.60 -16.58 1.60
C ASN A 205 12.70 -15.72 2.87
N LYS A 206 11.61 -15.53 3.63
CA LYS A 206 11.63 -14.82 4.93
C LYS A 206 12.21 -15.67 6.06
N LYS A 207 12.29 -16.98 5.90
CA LYS A 207 12.78 -17.91 6.92
C LYS A 207 14.29 -18.18 6.82
N MET A 208 14.92 -17.79 5.73
CA MET A 208 16.36 -17.83 5.51
C MET A 208 17.03 -16.53 5.98
#